data_99fa28e67891114126eb74d3ebc40209
#
_entry.id   99fa28e67891114126eb74d3ebc40209
#
_cell.length_a   1.000
_cell.length_b   1.000
_cell.length_c   1.000
_cell.angle_alpha   90.00
_cell.angle_beta   90.00
_cell.angle_gamma   90.00
#
_symmetry.space_group_name_H-M   'P 1'
#
loop_
_entity.id
_entity.type
_entity.pdbx_description
1 polymer ?
#
loop_
_entity_poly.entity_id
_entity_poly.type
_entity_poly.pdbx_seq_one_letter_code
_entity_poly.pdbx_strand_id
1 'polypeptide(L)'
;MRIDMWLDTCDPWSYLGLRHLRTALEQFEHRDEVEVYLHAFLLDPDLDAPIDMPRVVALVESGTATLEEVRESDERMRALGAREGIRFDFDNLIIAPTSRAHRVIAAAHDADIDEDTVAGPSSRQLKVAEAIMRAHFEMGLDVSDPDVLIGCAQDVGMPADLAALAIEDEEWASRVYSDFQMAMHMGVTAVPTYVFDAQFLVDGHQTTTAFTNILATAWEQSRKDHA
;
A
#
# COMPACT_ATOMS: atom_id res chain seq x y z
N MET A 1 18.78 -1.47 -7.56
CA MET A 1 17.79 -2.57 -7.37
C MET A 1 16.40 -1.98 -7.32
N ARG A 2 15.44 -2.58 -8.03
CA ARG A 2 14.05 -2.13 -8.01
C ARG A 2 13.16 -3.15 -7.29
N ILE A 3 12.22 -2.65 -6.51
CA ILE A 3 11.18 -3.44 -5.83
C ILE A 3 9.83 -2.93 -6.32
N ASP A 4 9.06 -3.78 -6.98
CA ASP A 4 7.68 -3.52 -7.35
C ASP A 4 6.77 -4.16 -6.29
N MET A 5 5.87 -3.39 -5.67
CA MET A 5 4.94 -3.88 -4.65
C MET A 5 3.51 -3.59 -5.07
N TRP A 6 2.73 -4.64 -5.28
CA TRP A 6 1.27 -4.53 -5.43
C TRP A 6 0.62 -4.53 -4.06
N LEU A 7 -0.24 -3.55 -3.83
CA LEU A 7 -0.96 -3.38 -2.56
C LEU A 7 -2.36 -2.79 -2.79
N ASP A 8 -3.23 -2.97 -1.80
CA ASP A 8 -4.43 -2.13 -1.70
C ASP A 8 -4.42 -1.36 -0.38
N THR A 9 -4.86 -0.11 -0.42
CA THR A 9 -4.89 0.78 0.74
C THR A 9 -5.90 0.35 1.80
N CYS A 10 -6.87 -0.50 1.45
CA CYS A 10 -7.85 -1.11 2.36
C CYS A 10 -7.44 -2.50 2.88
N ASP A 11 -6.24 -3.01 2.49
CA ASP A 11 -5.74 -4.30 2.97
C ASP A 11 -4.79 -4.14 4.18
N PRO A 12 -5.14 -4.66 5.36
CA PRO A 12 -4.29 -4.53 6.54
C PRO A 12 -2.97 -5.29 6.44
N TRP A 13 -2.90 -6.36 5.62
CA TRP A 13 -1.65 -7.06 5.35
C TRP A 13 -0.70 -6.23 4.48
N SER A 14 -1.24 -5.46 3.54
CA SER A 14 -0.48 -4.48 2.75
C SER A 14 0.11 -3.39 3.65
N TYR A 15 -0.64 -2.91 4.64
CA TYR A 15 -0.13 -1.92 5.59
C TYR A 15 1.03 -2.47 6.44
N LEU A 16 0.87 -3.66 7.03
CA LEU A 16 1.95 -4.33 7.76
C LEU A 16 3.16 -4.62 6.86
N GLY A 17 2.90 -5.10 5.63
CA GLY A 17 3.94 -5.42 4.68
C GLY A 17 4.76 -4.20 4.26
N LEU A 18 4.11 -3.07 3.99
CA LEU A 18 4.76 -1.80 3.69
C LEU A 18 5.63 -1.32 4.87
N ARG A 19 5.09 -1.39 6.09
CA ARG A 19 5.82 -1.02 7.31
C ARG A 19 7.07 -1.86 7.51
N HIS A 20 6.96 -3.19 7.37
CA HIS A 20 8.10 -4.10 7.51
C HIS A 20 9.15 -3.91 6.42
N LEU A 21 8.73 -3.70 5.16
CA LEU A 21 9.64 -3.41 4.04
C LEU A 21 10.41 -2.11 4.31
N ARG A 22 9.72 -1.03 4.71
CA ARG A 22 10.38 0.25 5.03
C ARG A 22 11.38 0.11 6.17
N THR A 23 11.00 -0.59 7.26
CA THR A 23 11.90 -0.82 8.40
C THR A 23 13.13 -1.62 7.99
N ALA A 24 12.99 -2.61 7.11
CA ALA A 24 14.13 -3.37 6.59
C ALA A 24 15.03 -2.51 5.68
N LEU A 25 14.43 -1.68 4.83
CA LEU A 25 15.16 -0.73 3.97
C LEU A 25 15.94 0.31 4.79
N GLU A 26 15.36 0.86 5.86
CA GLU A 26 16.06 1.82 6.74
C GLU A 26 17.36 1.24 7.33
N GLN A 27 17.42 -0.08 7.52
CA GLN A 27 18.58 -0.81 8.05
C GLN A 27 19.51 -1.35 6.96
N PHE A 28 19.10 -1.27 5.68
CA PHE A 28 19.86 -1.82 4.58
C PHE A 28 21.01 -0.90 4.17
N GLU A 29 22.22 -1.44 4.01
CA GLU A 29 23.42 -0.67 3.70
C GLU A 29 23.31 0.12 2.38
N HIS A 30 22.67 -0.48 1.37
CA HIS A 30 22.52 0.09 0.03
C HIS A 30 21.13 0.71 -0.21
N ARG A 31 20.43 1.13 0.85
CA ARG A 31 19.06 1.66 0.76
C ARG A 31 18.89 2.78 -0.26
N ASP A 32 19.90 3.64 -0.41
CA ASP A 32 19.86 4.79 -1.32
C ASP A 32 20.04 4.39 -2.81
N GLU A 33 20.27 3.09 -3.07
CA GLU A 33 20.35 2.48 -4.39
C GLU A 33 19.16 1.54 -4.67
N VAL A 34 18.14 1.57 -3.80
CA VAL A 34 16.92 0.76 -3.93
C VAL A 34 15.74 1.67 -4.23
N GLU A 35 15.08 1.44 -5.36
CA GLU A 35 13.85 2.08 -5.72
C GLU A 35 12.67 1.17 -5.36
N VAL A 36 11.66 1.72 -4.69
CA VAL A 36 10.41 1.00 -4.43
C VAL A 36 9.30 1.67 -5.22
N TYR A 37 8.62 0.89 -6.04
CA TYR A 37 7.45 1.32 -6.79
C TYR A 37 6.20 0.63 -6.27
N LEU A 38 5.20 1.41 -5.86
CA LEU A 38 3.92 0.91 -5.41
C LEU A 38 2.93 0.87 -6.56
N HIS A 39 2.41 -0.31 -6.85
CA HIS A 39 1.40 -0.56 -7.85
C HIS A 39 0.03 -0.75 -7.21
N ALA A 40 -1.00 -0.23 -7.87
CA ALA A 40 -2.36 -0.40 -7.42
C ALA A 40 -2.85 -1.85 -7.62
N PHE A 41 -3.45 -2.40 -6.58
CA PHE A 41 -4.31 -3.57 -6.66
C PHE A 41 -5.66 -3.21 -6.04
N LEU A 42 -6.76 -3.48 -6.73
CA LEU A 42 -8.10 -3.15 -6.23
C LEU A 42 -8.77 -4.44 -5.77
N LEU A 43 -8.91 -4.63 -4.46
CA LEU A 43 -9.60 -5.80 -3.90
C LEU A 43 -11.09 -5.80 -4.23
N ASP A 44 -11.68 -4.62 -4.33
CA ASP A 44 -13.07 -4.42 -4.75
C ASP A 44 -13.14 -3.36 -5.87
N PRO A 45 -12.84 -3.74 -7.13
CA PRO A 45 -12.79 -2.80 -8.25
C PRO A 45 -14.18 -2.26 -8.65
N ASP A 46 -15.25 -2.90 -8.20
CA ASP A 46 -16.64 -2.55 -8.52
C ASP A 46 -17.28 -1.65 -7.44
N LEU A 47 -16.57 -1.37 -6.35
CA LEU A 47 -17.07 -0.51 -5.29
C LEU A 47 -16.96 0.98 -5.71
N ASP A 48 -18.12 1.63 -5.91
CA ASP A 48 -18.20 3.01 -6.39
C ASP A 48 -18.36 4.05 -5.26
N ALA A 49 -18.85 3.63 -4.09
CA ALA A 49 -19.14 4.52 -2.96
C ALA A 49 -18.89 3.82 -1.63
N PRO A 50 -18.60 4.58 -0.55
CA PRO A 50 -18.48 4.01 0.79
C PRO A 50 -19.74 3.26 1.22
N ILE A 51 -19.55 2.15 1.95
CA ILE A 51 -20.66 1.37 2.49
C ILE A 51 -21.11 2.01 3.80
N ASP A 52 -22.36 2.50 3.81
CA ASP A 52 -22.97 3.15 4.98
C ASP A 52 -23.53 2.11 5.98
N MET A 53 -22.61 1.27 6.48
CA MET A 53 -22.89 0.36 7.61
C MET A 53 -21.57 -0.07 8.26
N PRO A 54 -21.62 -0.54 9.54
CA PRO A 54 -20.43 -1.05 10.20
C PRO A 54 -19.78 -2.20 9.40
N ARG A 55 -18.47 -2.16 9.26
CA ARG A 55 -17.69 -3.14 8.49
C ARG A 55 -18.05 -4.60 8.83
N VAL A 56 -18.18 -4.92 10.12
CA VAL A 56 -18.53 -6.27 10.57
C VAL A 56 -19.91 -6.70 10.06
N VAL A 57 -20.86 -5.77 9.97
CA VAL A 57 -22.21 -6.05 9.44
C VAL A 57 -22.13 -6.32 7.93
N ALA A 58 -21.42 -5.48 7.19
CA ALA A 58 -21.24 -5.64 5.75
C ALA A 58 -20.61 -7.00 5.39
N LEU A 59 -19.54 -7.40 6.10
CA LEU A 59 -18.86 -8.68 5.86
C LEU A 59 -19.73 -9.90 6.17
N VAL A 60 -20.57 -9.82 7.19
CA VAL A 60 -21.47 -10.91 7.56
C VAL A 60 -22.68 -10.98 6.63
N GLU A 61 -23.29 -9.86 6.28
CA GLU A 61 -24.46 -9.81 5.39
C GLU A 61 -24.12 -10.19 3.95
N SER A 62 -22.91 -9.84 3.47
CA SER A 62 -22.43 -10.30 2.16
C SER A 62 -22.06 -11.78 2.11
N GLY A 63 -22.00 -12.45 3.26
CA GLY A 63 -21.55 -13.85 3.36
C GLY A 63 -20.05 -14.04 3.16
N THR A 64 -19.27 -12.96 3.21
CA THR A 64 -17.80 -13.02 3.07
C THR A 64 -17.16 -13.73 4.26
N ALA A 65 -17.67 -13.49 5.48
CA ALA A 65 -17.18 -14.14 6.70
C ALA A 65 -18.29 -14.25 7.76
N THR A 66 -18.14 -15.16 8.69
CA THR A 66 -18.95 -15.22 9.90
C THR A 66 -18.48 -14.16 10.91
N LEU A 67 -19.34 -13.80 11.85
CA LEU A 67 -19.00 -12.88 12.93
C LEU A 67 -17.77 -13.34 13.74
N GLU A 68 -17.64 -14.65 13.96
CA GLU A 68 -16.52 -15.25 14.70
C GLU A 68 -15.21 -15.09 13.92
N GLU A 69 -15.21 -15.43 12.62
CA GLU A 69 -14.05 -15.27 11.74
C GLU A 69 -13.59 -13.81 11.65
N VAL A 70 -14.51 -12.85 11.56
CA VAL A 70 -14.16 -11.42 11.56
C VAL A 70 -13.48 -11.03 12.86
N ARG A 71 -14.04 -11.43 14.02
CA ARG A 71 -13.46 -11.11 15.32
C ARG A 71 -12.07 -11.71 15.53
N GLU A 72 -11.90 -12.97 15.19
CA GLU A 72 -10.59 -13.66 15.30
C GLU A 72 -9.54 -13.01 14.39
N SER A 73 -9.95 -12.66 13.16
CA SER A 73 -9.08 -11.94 12.22
C SER A 73 -8.68 -10.57 12.74
N ASP A 74 -9.64 -9.79 13.24
CA ASP A 74 -9.40 -8.45 13.77
C ASP A 74 -8.48 -8.48 15.00
N GLU A 75 -8.71 -9.42 15.94
CA GLU A 75 -7.85 -9.60 17.12
C GLU A 75 -6.42 -9.97 16.73
N ARG A 76 -6.28 -10.88 15.76
CA ARG A 76 -4.97 -11.26 15.22
C ARG A 76 -4.24 -10.07 14.60
N MET A 77 -4.94 -9.28 13.78
CA MET A 77 -4.37 -8.10 13.13
C MET A 77 -4.00 -7.02 14.15
N ARG A 78 -4.86 -6.74 15.14
CA ARG A 78 -4.53 -5.81 16.24
C ARG A 78 -3.27 -6.26 17.00
N ALA A 79 -3.14 -7.55 17.27
CA ALA A 79 -1.96 -8.08 17.96
C ALA A 79 -0.67 -7.98 17.13
N LEU A 80 -0.74 -8.18 15.82
CA LEU A 80 0.39 -8.01 14.90
C LEU A 80 0.74 -6.51 14.77
N GLY A 81 -0.24 -5.66 14.51
CA GLY A 81 -0.04 -4.23 14.36
C GLY A 81 0.57 -3.58 15.60
N ALA A 82 0.12 -3.97 16.80
CA ALA A 82 0.63 -3.44 18.06
C ALA A 82 2.15 -3.64 18.24
N ARG A 83 2.71 -4.70 17.65
CA ARG A 83 4.16 -4.96 17.68
C ARG A 83 4.95 -3.97 16.81
N GLU A 84 4.29 -3.43 15.78
CA GLU A 84 4.84 -2.49 14.80
C GLU A 84 4.41 -1.03 15.09
N GLY A 85 3.73 -0.80 16.22
CA GLY A 85 3.22 0.52 16.59
C GLY A 85 1.96 0.96 15.84
N ILE A 86 1.28 0.04 15.13
CA ILE A 86 0.04 0.28 14.41
C ILE A 86 -1.14 -0.06 15.33
N ARG A 87 -2.10 0.85 15.46
CA ARG A 87 -3.32 0.66 16.25
C ARG A 87 -4.52 0.50 15.34
N PHE A 88 -4.77 -0.71 14.86
CA PHE A 88 -5.93 -1.00 14.03
C PHE A 88 -7.27 -0.73 14.74
N ASP A 89 -8.06 0.19 14.22
CA ASP A 89 -9.43 0.51 14.66
C ASP A 89 -10.46 -0.06 13.68
N PHE A 90 -10.66 -1.38 13.71
CA PHE A 90 -11.63 -2.04 12.85
C PHE A 90 -13.09 -1.72 13.22
N ASP A 91 -13.34 -1.19 14.41
CA ASP A 91 -14.69 -0.89 14.87
C ASP A 91 -15.26 0.38 14.20
N ASN A 92 -14.37 1.32 13.84
CA ASN A 92 -14.73 2.56 13.14
C ASN A 92 -14.32 2.58 11.66
N LEU A 93 -13.81 1.46 11.14
CA LEU A 93 -13.32 1.39 9.76
C LEU A 93 -14.45 1.45 8.75
N ILE A 94 -14.34 2.34 7.77
CA ILE A 94 -15.26 2.54 6.66
C ILE A 94 -14.79 1.71 5.46
N ILE A 95 -15.66 0.87 4.90
CA ILE A 95 -15.38 0.19 3.63
C ILE A 95 -15.61 1.22 2.52
N ALA A 96 -14.53 1.62 1.84
CA ALA A 96 -14.53 2.69 0.86
C ALA A 96 -13.77 2.31 -0.41
N PRO A 97 -14.13 2.88 -1.59
CA PRO A 97 -13.36 2.73 -2.81
C PRO A 97 -11.91 3.23 -2.65
N THR A 98 -10.94 2.50 -3.20
CA THR A 98 -9.52 2.83 -3.04
C THR A 98 -8.88 3.44 -4.29
N SER A 99 -9.59 3.51 -5.40
CA SER A 99 -9.06 4.01 -6.67
C SER A 99 -8.47 5.43 -6.56
N ARG A 100 -9.15 6.38 -5.89
CA ARG A 100 -8.66 7.74 -5.67
C ARG A 100 -7.39 7.78 -4.81
N ALA A 101 -7.33 6.95 -3.77
CA ALA A 101 -6.15 6.81 -2.93
C ALA A 101 -4.93 6.37 -3.75
N HIS A 102 -5.10 5.39 -4.62
CA HIS A 102 -4.05 4.92 -5.53
C HIS A 102 -3.62 5.97 -6.54
N ARG A 103 -4.53 6.84 -7.03
CA ARG A 103 -4.16 7.95 -7.91
C ARG A 103 -3.21 8.93 -7.21
N VAL A 104 -3.49 9.27 -5.95
CA VAL A 104 -2.63 10.17 -5.16
C VAL A 104 -1.26 9.53 -4.91
N ILE A 105 -1.20 8.22 -4.64
CA ILE A 105 0.05 7.46 -4.49
C ILE A 105 0.85 7.45 -5.80
N ALA A 106 0.19 7.28 -6.95
CA ALA A 106 0.85 7.32 -8.25
C ALA A 106 1.40 8.72 -8.59
N ALA A 107 0.64 9.78 -8.30
CA ALA A 107 1.11 11.16 -8.49
C ALA A 107 2.29 11.52 -7.56
N ALA A 108 2.31 10.96 -6.35
CA ALA A 108 3.45 11.11 -5.44
C ALA A 108 4.73 10.49 -6.02
N HIS A 109 4.63 9.37 -6.73
CA HIS A 109 5.76 8.76 -7.44
C HIS A 109 6.26 9.64 -8.58
N ASP A 110 5.36 10.22 -9.40
CA ASP A 110 5.75 11.11 -10.49
C ASP A 110 6.51 12.32 -9.95
N ALA A 111 6.07 12.88 -8.82
CA ALA A 111 6.78 13.95 -8.14
C ALA A 111 8.15 13.52 -7.59
N ASP A 112 8.30 12.27 -7.14
CA ASP A 112 9.60 11.72 -6.74
C ASP A 112 10.55 11.57 -7.93
N ILE A 113 10.03 11.20 -9.11
CA ILE A 113 10.82 11.15 -10.36
C ILE A 113 11.32 12.55 -10.73
N ASP A 114 10.43 13.53 -10.72
CA ASP A 114 10.75 14.91 -11.10
C ASP A 114 11.80 15.55 -10.17
N GLU A 115 11.82 15.15 -8.91
CA GLU A 115 12.75 15.63 -7.88
C GLU A 115 13.98 14.72 -7.66
N ASP A 116 14.11 13.61 -8.40
CA ASP A 116 15.18 12.58 -8.24
C ASP A 116 15.23 12.00 -6.80
N THR A 117 14.05 11.69 -6.24
CA THR A 117 13.88 11.19 -4.87
C THR A 117 13.20 9.83 -4.76
N VAL A 118 13.18 9.05 -5.85
CA VAL A 118 12.52 7.74 -5.92
C VAL A 118 13.22 6.67 -5.07
N ALA A 119 14.52 6.81 -4.84
CA ALA A 119 15.29 5.81 -4.12
C ALA A 119 15.19 5.98 -2.59
N GLY A 120 15.31 4.85 -1.91
CA GLY A 120 15.34 4.79 -0.46
C GLY A 120 13.97 4.71 0.23
N PRO A 121 14.00 4.52 1.57
CA PRO A 121 12.78 4.29 2.36
C PRO A 121 11.95 5.56 2.59
N SER A 122 12.42 6.70 2.11
CA SER A 122 11.85 8.02 2.39
C SER A 122 11.20 8.68 1.18
N SER A 123 10.99 7.97 0.07
CA SER A 123 10.29 8.50 -1.09
C SER A 123 8.89 9.02 -0.69
N ARG A 124 8.39 10.00 -1.42
CA ARG A 124 7.07 10.61 -1.17
C ARG A 124 5.97 9.58 -1.38
N GLN A 125 6.11 8.71 -2.40
CA GLN A 125 5.16 7.65 -2.67
C GLN A 125 4.95 6.74 -1.45
N LEU A 126 6.02 6.28 -0.81
CA LEU A 126 5.94 5.42 0.39
C LEU A 126 5.29 6.15 1.56
N LYS A 127 5.63 7.42 1.77
CA LYS A 127 5.05 8.24 2.85
C LYS A 127 3.56 8.50 2.65
N VAL A 128 3.15 8.84 1.42
CA VAL A 128 1.73 9.06 1.09
C VAL A 128 0.92 7.79 1.30
N ALA A 129 1.40 6.64 0.81
CA ALA A 129 0.73 5.36 0.99
C ALA A 129 0.55 5.03 2.49
N GLU A 130 1.60 5.21 3.29
CA GLU A 130 1.52 4.98 4.74
C GLU A 130 0.57 5.96 5.43
N ALA A 131 0.56 7.24 5.04
CA ALA A 131 -0.35 8.23 5.61
C ALA A 131 -1.82 7.89 5.33
N ILE A 132 -2.14 7.47 4.10
CA ILE A 132 -3.49 7.05 3.70
C ILE A 132 -3.91 5.78 4.46
N MET A 133 -3.04 4.78 4.55
CA MET A 133 -3.35 3.55 5.30
C MET A 133 -3.54 3.83 6.80
N ARG A 134 -2.74 4.74 7.36
CA ARG A 134 -2.92 5.20 8.74
C ARG A 134 -4.27 5.90 8.94
N ALA A 135 -4.65 6.80 8.04
CA ALA A 135 -5.94 7.48 8.09
C ALA A 135 -7.09 6.47 8.07
N HIS A 136 -7.01 5.46 7.20
CA HIS A 136 -8.00 4.39 7.09
C HIS A 136 -8.05 3.51 8.33
N PHE A 137 -6.93 2.89 8.69
CA PHE A 137 -6.89 1.82 9.70
C PHE A 137 -6.81 2.28 11.13
N GLU A 138 -6.19 3.44 11.41
CA GLU A 138 -5.99 3.90 12.79
C GLU A 138 -6.91 5.05 13.17
N MET A 139 -7.45 5.79 12.18
CA MET A 139 -8.29 6.97 12.42
C MET A 139 -9.74 6.77 11.95
N GLY A 140 -10.04 5.65 11.25
CA GLY A 140 -11.38 5.35 10.75
C GLY A 140 -11.88 6.35 9.70
N LEU A 141 -10.97 6.99 8.94
CA LEU A 141 -11.36 8.00 7.96
C LEU A 141 -11.72 7.34 6.61
N ASP A 142 -12.62 7.99 5.89
CA ASP A 142 -13.00 7.60 4.54
C ASP A 142 -11.89 7.98 3.54
N VAL A 143 -11.15 6.98 3.04
CA VAL A 143 -10.07 7.17 2.08
C VAL A 143 -10.55 7.31 0.63
N SER A 144 -11.83 7.42 0.39
CA SER A 144 -12.41 7.87 -0.87
C SER A 144 -12.73 9.37 -0.88
N ASP A 145 -12.74 10.01 0.31
CA ASP A 145 -12.99 11.45 0.47
C ASP A 145 -11.76 12.26 0.00
N PRO A 146 -11.94 13.16 -0.98
CA PRO A 146 -10.86 14.03 -1.45
C PRO A 146 -10.16 14.84 -0.37
N ASP A 147 -10.89 15.37 0.61
CA ASP A 147 -10.32 16.19 1.67
C ASP A 147 -9.41 15.37 2.60
N VAL A 148 -9.76 14.11 2.87
CA VAL A 148 -8.93 13.17 3.63
C VAL A 148 -7.64 12.86 2.85
N LEU A 149 -7.73 12.56 1.57
CA LEU A 149 -6.58 12.24 0.72
C LEU A 149 -5.63 13.42 0.56
N ILE A 150 -6.18 14.63 0.33
CA ILE A 150 -5.39 15.87 0.25
C ILE A 150 -4.68 16.13 1.58
N GLY A 151 -5.37 15.94 2.71
CA GLY A 151 -4.77 16.07 4.04
C GLY A 151 -3.61 15.10 4.25
N CYS A 152 -3.77 13.83 3.91
CA CYS A 152 -2.71 12.81 3.99
C CYS A 152 -1.48 13.19 3.14
N ALA A 153 -1.72 13.70 1.93
CA ALA A 153 -0.65 14.15 1.03
C ALA A 153 0.12 15.35 1.61
N GLN A 154 -0.60 16.35 2.14
CA GLN A 154 0.00 17.53 2.77
C GLN A 154 0.83 17.20 4.01
N ASP A 155 0.37 16.27 4.84
CA ASP A 155 1.07 15.83 6.07
C ASP A 155 2.48 15.27 5.77
N VAL A 156 2.71 14.79 4.55
CA VAL A 156 4.01 14.25 4.12
C VAL A 156 4.76 15.15 3.12
N GLY A 157 4.27 16.37 2.93
CA GLY A 157 4.92 17.39 2.11
C GLY A 157 4.62 17.32 0.61
N MET A 158 3.57 16.62 0.19
CA MET A 158 3.06 16.69 -1.18
C MET A 158 2.16 17.91 -1.35
N PRO A 159 2.29 18.69 -2.45
CA PRO A 159 1.42 19.83 -2.71
C PRO A 159 -0.06 19.43 -2.80
N ALA A 160 -0.93 20.21 -2.16
CA ALA A 160 -2.38 19.95 -2.13
C ALA A 160 -3.02 19.99 -3.53
N ASP A 161 -2.57 20.89 -4.38
CA ASP A 161 -3.05 21.04 -5.76
C ASP A 161 -2.69 19.83 -6.63
N LEU A 162 -1.51 19.24 -6.42
CA LEU A 162 -1.13 17.99 -7.10
C LEU A 162 -2.01 16.82 -6.64
N ALA A 163 -2.26 16.69 -5.34
CA ALA A 163 -3.15 15.65 -4.82
C ALA A 163 -4.59 15.83 -5.33
N ALA A 164 -5.11 17.06 -5.32
CA ALA A 164 -6.44 17.37 -5.84
C ALA A 164 -6.56 17.07 -7.34
N LEU A 165 -5.54 17.42 -8.12
CA LEU A 165 -5.48 17.11 -9.55
C LEU A 165 -5.48 15.60 -9.77
N ALA A 166 -4.65 14.85 -9.06
CA ALA A 166 -4.55 13.39 -9.20
C ALA A 166 -5.89 12.66 -8.93
N ILE A 167 -6.66 13.13 -7.96
CA ILE A 167 -7.96 12.55 -7.60
C ILE A 167 -8.95 12.59 -8.77
N GLU A 168 -8.94 13.66 -9.55
CA GLU A 168 -9.93 13.91 -10.62
C GLU A 168 -9.42 13.55 -12.02
N ASP A 169 -8.10 13.43 -12.22
CA ASP A 169 -7.51 13.26 -13.54
C ASP A 169 -7.61 11.82 -14.05
N GLU A 170 -8.08 11.69 -15.29
CA GLU A 170 -8.28 10.40 -15.98
C GLU A 170 -6.98 9.68 -16.34
N GLU A 171 -5.85 10.39 -16.44
CA GLU A 171 -4.56 9.77 -16.71
C GLU A 171 -4.12 8.88 -15.53
N TRP A 172 -4.17 9.40 -14.29
CA TRP A 172 -3.89 8.59 -13.11
C TRP A 172 -4.95 7.51 -12.88
N ALA A 173 -6.22 7.77 -13.22
CA ALA A 173 -7.25 6.73 -13.18
C ALA A 173 -6.91 5.56 -14.11
N SER A 174 -6.53 5.86 -15.35
CA SER A 174 -6.12 4.87 -16.35
C SER A 174 -4.87 4.10 -15.90
N ARG A 175 -3.93 4.77 -15.24
CA ARG A 175 -2.72 4.15 -14.71
C ARG A 175 -3.02 3.18 -13.57
N VAL A 176 -3.85 3.56 -12.60
CA VAL A 176 -4.33 2.68 -11.52
C VAL A 176 -4.99 1.43 -12.10
N TYR A 177 -5.86 1.60 -13.09
CA TYR A 177 -6.50 0.46 -13.76
C TYR A 177 -5.51 -0.42 -14.53
N SER A 178 -4.50 0.18 -15.17
CA SER A 178 -3.44 -0.55 -15.87
C SER A 178 -2.58 -1.38 -14.93
N ASP A 179 -2.24 -0.84 -13.76
CA ASP A 179 -1.50 -1.56 -12.71
C ASP A 179 -2.29 -2.78 -12.22
N PHE A 180 -3.59 -2.60 -11.96
CA PHE A 180 -4.49 -3.69 -11.58
C PHE A 180 -4.58 -4.77 -12.67
N GLN A 181 -4.75 -4.37 -13.94
CA GLN A 181 -4.76 -5.29 -15.08
C GLN A 181 -3.43 -6.05 -15.22
N MET A 182 -2.31 -5.37 -15.02
CA MET A 182 -0.98 -5.99 -15.04
C MET A 182 -0.85 -7.04 -13.95
N ALA A 183 -1.27 -6.76 -12.73
CA ALA A 183 -1.30 -7.72 -11.63
C ALA A 183 -2.07 -8.98 -12.00
N MET A 184 -3.27 -8.83 -12.55
CA MET A 184 -4.11 -9.94 -12.99
C MET A 184 -3.43 -10.79 -14.08
N HIS A 185 -2.77 -10.15 -15.06
CA HIS A 185 -2.03 -10.86 -16.11
C HIS A 185 -0.79 -11.60 -15.59
N MET A 186 -0.14 -11.06 -14.55
CA MET A 186 0.99 -11.71 -13.88
C MET A 186 0.56 -12.83 -12.94
N GLY A 187 -0.75 -13.03 -12.73
CA GLY A 187 -1.28 -14.03 -11.82
C GLY A 187 -1.20 -13.63 -10.35
N VAL A 188 -1.07 -12.35 -10.04
CA VAL A 188 -1.19 -11.82 -8.68
C VAL A 188 -2.66 -11.98 -8.26
N THR A 189 -2.91 -12.78 -7.23
CA THR A 189 -4.26 -13.10 -6.72
C THR A 189 -4.50 -12.60 -5.31
N ALA A 190 -3.47 -12.06 -4.67
CA ALA A 190 -3.52 -11.55 -3.31
C ALA A 190 -2.48 -10.44 -3.12
N VAL A 191 -2.71 -9.59 -2.14
CA VAL A 191 -1.81 -8.52 -1.72
C VAL A 191 -1.46 -8.66 -0.23
N PRO A 192 -0.28 -8.16 0.16
CA PRO A 192 0.75 -7.57 -0.69
C PRO A 192 1.52 -8.61 -1.49
N THR A 193 1.93 -8.28 -2.71
CA THR A 193 2.86 -9.08 -3.52
C THR A 193 4.03 -8.21 -3.94
N TYR A 194 5.23 -8.77 -3.91
CA TYR A 194 6.47 -8.04 -4.21
C TYR A 194 7.24 -8.74 -5.33
N VAL A 195 7.85 -7.94 -6.19
CA VAL A 195 8.78 -8.42 -7.22
C VAL A 195 10.08 -7.64 -7.11
N PHE A 196 11.20 -8.35 -6.96
CA PHE A 196 12.54 -7.77 -6.83
C PHE A 196 13.28 -7.93 -8.16
N ASP A 197 13.70 -6.82 -8.77
CA ASP A 197 14.40 -6.73 -10.07
C ASP A 197 13.77 -7.57 -11.19
N ALA A 198 12.45 -7.69 -11.21
CA ALA A 198 11.68 -8.53 -12.12
C ALA A 198 12.08 -10.03 -12.12
N GLN A 199 12.77 -10.51 -11.08
CA GLN A 199 13.31 -11.88 -10.98
C GLN A 199 12.66 -12.70 -9.88
N PHE A 200 12.44 -12.11 -8.71
CA PHE A 200 11.94 -12.81 -7.53
C PHE A 200 10.56 -12.29 -7.16
N LEU A 201 9.59 -13.18 -7.16
CA LEU A 201 8.26 -12.89 -6.66
C LEU A 201 8.14 -13.40 -5.22
N VAL A 202 7.60 -12.56 -4.35
CA VAL A 202 7.34 -12.87 -2.94
C VAL A 202 5.88 -12.53 -2.65
N ASP A 203 5.09 -13.56 -2.38
CA ASP A 203 3.66 -13.41 -2.06
C ASP A 203 3.42 -13.20 -0.58
N GLY A 204 2.48 -12.31 -0.29
CA GLY A 204 1.97 -12.07 1.04
C GLY A 204 2.92 -11.28 1.94
N HIS A 205 2.39 -10.91 3.09
CA HIS A 205 3.10 -10.19 4.12
C HIS A 205 4.36 -10.94 4.60
N GLN A 206 5.47 -10.22 4.70
CA GLN A 206 6.74 -10.71 5.24
C GLN A 206 7.13 -9.93 6.50
N THR A 207 7.87 -10.56 7.41
CA THR A 207 8.43 -9.86 8.57
C THR A 207 9.64 -9.01 8.20
N THR A 208 10.01 -8.02 9.02
CA THR A 208 11.23 -7.21 8.84
C THR A 208 12.47 -8.09 8.68
N THR A 209 12.63 -9.15 9.49
CA THR A 209 13.75 -10.09 9.37
C THR A 209 13.76 -10.83 8.03
N ALA A 210 12.59 -11.25 7.54
CA ALA A 210 12.47 -11.89 6.23
C ALA A 210 12.89 -10.90 5.13
N PHE A 211 12.39 -9.67 5.15
CA PHE A 211 12.79 -8.64 4.19
C PHE A 211 14.28 -8.31 4.24
N THR A 212 14.91 -8.25 5.41
CA THR A 212 16.36 -8.06 5.52
C THR A 212 17.13 -9.14 4.75
N ASN A 213 16.73 -10.41 4.88
CA ASN A 213 17.35 -11.51 4.15
C ASN A 213 17.06 -11.47 2.63
N ILE A 214 15.82 -11.12 2.26
CA ILE A 214 15.40 -11.00 0.85
C ILE A 214 16.19 -9.87 0.18
N LEU A 215 16.29 -8.69 0.81
CA LEU A 215 17.04 -7.55 0.30
C LEU A 215 18.52 -7.90 0.05
N ALA A 216 19.16 -8.56 1.02
CA ALA A 216 20.56 -8.99 0.87
C ALA A 216 20.75 -9.97 -0.30
N THR A 217 19.83 -10.95 -0.41
CA THR A 217 19.90 -11.97 -1.47
C THR A 217 19.63 -11.35 -2.86
N ALA A 218 18.59 -10.52 -2.97
CA ALA A 218 18.24 -9.87 -4.23
C ALA A 218 19.35 -8.90 -4.68
N TRP A 219 19.96 -8.16 -3.74
CA TRP A 219 21.07 -7.27 -4.03
C TRP A 219 22.30 -8.01 -4.57
N GLU A 220 22.69 -9.11 -3.94
CA GLU A 220 23.80 -9.92 -4.41
C GLU A 220 23.56 -10.49 -5.82
N GLN A 221 22.33 -10.86 -6.12
CA GLN A 221 21.96 -11.37 -7.43
C GLN A 221 21.98 -10.29 -8.51
N SER A 222 21.34 -9.14 -8.24
CA SER A 222 21.30 -7.98 -9.13
C SER A 222 22.70 -7.56 -9.57
N ARG A 223 23.69 -7.58 -8.67
CA ARG A 223 25.09 -7.24 -9.00
C ARG A 223 25.80 -8.27 -9.88
N LYS A 224 25.43 -9.55 -9.77
CA LYS A 224 26.03 -10.59 -10.63
C LYS A 224 25.55 -10.48 -12.07
N ASP A 225 24.32 -10.05 -12.28
CA ASP A 225 23.73 -9.92 -13.61
C ASP A 225 24.22 -8.67 -14.36
N HIS A 226 24.83 -7.72 -13.65
CA HIS A 226 25.38 -6.48 -14.21
C HIS A 226 26.91 -6.45 -14.25
N ALA A 227 27.59 -7.54 -13.84
CA ALA A 227 29.04 -7.72 -13.88
C ALA A 227 29.48 -8.58 -15.07
#